data_21076b950630d64222bc1d45cb70a888
#
_entry.id   21076b950630d64222bc1d45cb70a888
#
_cell.length_a   1.000
_cell.length_b   1.000
_cell.length_c   1.000
_cell.angle_alpha   90.00
_cell.angle_beta   90.00
_cell.angle_gamma   90.00
#
_symmetry.space_group_name_H-M   'P 1'
#
loop_
_entity.id
_entity.type
_entity.pdbx_description
1 polymer ?
#
loop_
_entity_poly.entity_id
_entity_poly.type
_entity_poly.pdbx_seq_one_letter_code
_entity_poly.pdbx_strand_id
1 'polypeptide(L)'
;QQKESEMRRLPPLTAIEAFVQVARLGSIKAAAEELALSSPALSRRVQALERFIGKPLFERRHQALRLNDDGERLLGMIAPALDTMADAVETMTSGTELLRLRLGILPLFATQRLMPHMGDLKREHPELHLDVDTGAHAVARLGDGLDAAIVVARDIDPTLYAKRLDRNRV
;
A
#
# COMPACT_ATOMS: atom_id res chain seq x y z
N GLN A 1 -20.27 32.85 11.91
CA GLN A 1 -19.41 31.98 12.74
C GLN A 1 -18.50 31.21 11.80
N GLN A 2 -17.30 31.73 11.62
CA GLN A 2 -16.22 31.07 10.88
C GLN A 2 -15.79 29.87 11.70
N LYS A 3 -16.04 28.66 11.16
CA LYS A 3 -15.42 27.43 11.64
C LYS A 3 -13.97 27.50 11.15
N GLU A 4 -13.08 27.97 12.02
CA GLU A 4 -11.63 27.87 11.78
C GLU A 4 -11.34 26.42 11.44
N SER A 5 -10.83 26.21 10.22
CA SER A 5 -10.28 24.95 9.78
C SER A 5 -9.08 24.65 10.66
N GLU A 6 -9.28 23.88 11.70
CA GLU A 6 -8.22 23.39 12.57
C GLU A 6 -7.29 22.55 11.70
N MET A 7 -6.19 23.18 11.31
CA MET A 7 -5.19 22.57 10.45
C MET A 7 -4.66 21.31 11.18
N ARG A 8 -5.03 20.14 10.68
CA ARG A 8 -4.59 18.85 11.25
C ARG A 8 -3.06 18.85 11.32
N ARG A 9 -2.51 18.78 12.51
CA ARG A 9 -1.06 18.65 12.70
C ARG A 9 -0.65 17.26 12.24
N LEU A 10 0.15 17.22 11.18
CA LEU A 10 0.78 15.98 10.70
C LEU A 10 2.20 15.88 11.27
N PRO A 11 2.70 14.67 11.53
CA PRO A 11 4.10 14.47 11.82
C PRO A 11 4.94 14.81 10.58
N PRO A 12 6.25 15.05 10.73
CA PRO A 12 7.13 15.24 9.59
C PRO A 12 7.01 14.07 8.59
N LEU A 13 6.85 14.36 7.30
CA LEU A 13 6.73 13.32 6.27
C LEU A 13 7.92 12.36 6.30
N THR A 14 9.13 12.87 6.54
CA THR A 14 10.36 12.06 6.66
C THR A 14 10.33 11.08 7.84
N ALA A 15 9.54 11.35 8.88
CA ALA A 15 9.35 10.41 9.99
C ALA A 15 8.37 9.29 9.59
N ILE A 16 7.35 9.61 8.79
CA ILE A 16 6.42 8.64 8.23
C ILE A 16 7.15 7.73 7.22
N GLU A 17 7.94 8.29 6.32
CA GLU A 17 8.76 7.53 5.35
C GLU A 17 9.70 6.56 6.08
N ALA A 18 10.41 7.03 7.12
CA ALA A 18 11.28 6.21 7.91
C ALA A 18 10.55 5.02 8.55
N PHE A 19 9.37 5.27 9.13
CA PHE A 19 8.52 4.22 9.71
C PHE A 19 8.11 3.17 8.66
N VAL A 20 7.61 3.60 7.51
CA VAL A 20 7.14 2.70 6.45
C VAL A 20 8.28 1.85 5.90
N GLN A 21 9.47 2.44 5.69
CA GLN A 21 10.63 1.68 5.21
C GLN A 21 11.14 0.67 6.23
N VAL A 22 11.21 1.04 7.50
CA VAL A 22 11.59 0.10 8.57
C VAL A 22 10.58 -1.03 8.68
N ALA A 23 9.29 -0.74 8.56
CA ALA A 23 8.23 -1.74 8.59
C ALA A 23 8.32 -2.72 7.42
N ARG A 24 8.59 -2.22 6.20
CA ARG A 24 8.71 -3.04 4.98
C ARG A 24 9.95 -3.93 5.00
N LEU A 25 11.08 -3.43 5.47
CA LEU A 25 12.37 -4.13 5.42
C LEU A 25 12.68 -4.91 6.70
N GLY A 26 11.97 -4.67 7.80
CA GLY A 26 12.18 -5.33 9.09
C GLY A 26 13.55 -5.04 9.74
N SER A 27 14.28 -4.04 9.24
CA SER A 27 15.65 -3.73 9.64
C SER A 27 15.92 -2.22 9.54
N ILE A 28 16.38 -1.65 10.65
CA ILE A 28 16.84 -0.24 10.69
C ILE A 28 18.01 -0.03 9.74
N LYS A 29 18.96 -0.99 9.68
CA LYS A 29 20.13 -0.87 8.82
C LYS A 29 19.73 -0.85 7.33
N ALA A 30 18.94 -1.82 6.90
CA ALA A 30 18.50 -1.90 5.50
C ALA A 30 17.68 -0.66 5.11
N ALA A 31 16.77 -0.20 5.97
CA ALA A 31 15.98 0.99 5.71
C ALA A 31 16.83 2.27 5.68
N ALA A 32 17.87 2.36 6.49
CA ALA A 32 18.80 3.49 6.47
C ALA A 32 19.60 3.53 5.16
N GLU A 33 20.07 2.38 4.68
CA GLU A 33 20.76 2.26 3.39
C GLU A 33 19.85 2.71 2.24
N GLU A 34 18.58 2.24 2.21
CA GLU A 34 17.59 2.61 1.19
C GLU A 34 17.30 4.12 1.17
N LEU A 35 17.22 4.75 2.33
CA LEU A 35 16.94 6.19 2.46
C LEU A 35 18.21 7.07 2.43
N ALA A 36 19.38 6.49 2.16
CA ALA A 36 20.68 7.18 2.20
C ALA A 36 20.92 7.92 3.54
N LEU A 37 20.61 7.26 4.66
CA LEU A 37 20.73 7.79 6.00
C LEU A 37 21.66 6.91 6.86
N SER A 38 22.17 7.46 7.96
CA SER A 38 22.77 6.65 9.01
C SER A 38 21.68 5.97 9.87
N SER A 39 21.98 4.76 10.39
CA SER A 39 21.03 4.05 11.27
C SER A 39 20.59 4.88 12.49
N PRO A 40 21.47 5.65 13.17
CA PRO A 40 21.03 6.57 14.22
C PRO A 40 20.08 7.67 13.74
N ALA A 41 20.30 8.22 12.53
CA ALA A 41 19.42 9.24 11.97
C ALA A 41 18.03 8.66 11.67
N LEU A 42 17.97 7.48 11.08
CA LEU A 42 16.71 6.78 10.81
C LEU A 42 15.98 6.45 12.12
N SER A 43 16.67 5.91 13.11
CA SER A 43 16.08 5.61 14.42
C SER A 43 15.48 6.85 15.09
N ARG A 44 16.14 8.00 14.99
CA ARG A 44 15.59 9.27 15.51
C ARG A 44 14.32 9.70 14.79
N ARG A 45 14.22 9.46 13.48
CA ARG A 45 12.99 9.76 12.70
C ARG A 45 11.82 8.87 13.14
N VAL A 46 12.06 7.57 13.30
CA VAL A 46 11.04 6.63 13.80
C VAL A 46 10.59 7.04 15.22
N GLN A 47 11.53 7.31 16.13
CA GLN A 47 11.21 7.77 17.48
C GLN A 47 10.45 9.11 17.50
N ALA A 48 10.72 9.99 16.53
CA ALA A 48 9.97 11.24 16.40
C ALA A 48 8.49 10.98 16.05
N LEU A 49 8.21 10.01 15.18
CA LEU A 49 6.84 9.57 14.88
C LEU A 49 6.15 8.97 16.11
N GLU A 50 6.84 8.05 16.81
CA GLU A 50 6.31 7.42 18.03
C GLU A 50 6.00 8.45 19.13
N ARG A 51 6.88 9.43 19.31
CA ARG A 51 6.61 10.55 20.25
C ARG A 51 5.45 11.41 19.82
N PHE A 52 5.29 11.67 18.53
CA PHE A 52 4.17 12.46 18.00
C PHE A 52 2.83 11.75 18.22
N ILE A 53 2.80 10.43 18.02
CA ILE A 53 1.61 9.59 18.23
C ILE A 53 1.38 9.30 19.73
N GLY A 54 2.44 9.34 20.54
CA GLY A 54 2.39 9.03 21.96
C GLY A 54 2.42 7.52 22.27
N LYS A 55 2.78 6.68 21.29
CA LYS A 55 2.82 5.22 21.43
C LYS A 55 4.01 4.63 20.68
N PRO A 56 4.61 3.52 21.20
CA PRO A 56 5.55 2.72 20.41
C PRO A 56 4.81 2.02 19.25
N LEU A 57 5.49 1.90 18.11
CA LEU A 57 4.98 1.24 16.91
C LEU A 57 5.72 -0.06 16.62
N PHE A 58 6.90 -0.22 17.22
CA PHE A 58 7.73 -1.41 17.08
C PHE A 58 7.95 -2.09 18.42
N GLU A 59 8.14 -3.40 18.38
CA GLU A 59 8.57 -4.23 19.48
C GLU A 59 9.83 -5.03 19.11
N ARG A 60 10.66 -5.37 20.10
CA ARG A 60 11.80 -6.26 19.90
C ARG A 60 11.42 -7.66 20.34
N ARG A 61 11.40 -8.60 19.38
CA ARG A 61 11.26 -10.02 19.65
C ARG A 61 12.49 -10.76 19.14
N HIS A 62 13.19 -11.46 20.03
CA HIS A 62 14.32 -12.34 19.67
C HIS A 62 15.32 -11.69 18.69
N GLN A 63 15.78 -10.47 18.97
CA GLN A 63 16.70 -9.68 18.14
C GLN A 63 16.12 -9.15 16.81
N ALA A 64 14.87 -9.41 16.48
CA ALA A 64 14.18 -8.83 15.33
C ALA A 64 13.32 -7.63 15.76
N LEU A 65 13.33 -6.60 14.92
CA LEU A 65 12.42 -5.46 15.05
C LEU A 65 11.14 -5.81 14.29
N ARG A 66 10.00 -5.78 14.98
CA ARG A 66 8.69 -6.06 14.39
C ARG A 66 7.70 -4.97 14.75
N LEU A 67 6.71 -4.77 13.90
CA LEU A 67 5.57 -3.95 14.24
C LEU A 67 4.78 -4.59 15.39
N ASN A 68 4.30 -3.76 16.30
CA ASN A 68 3.23 -4.14 17.22
C ASN A 68 1.85 -3.85 16.57
N ASP A 69 0.75 -4.16 17.25
CA ASP A 69 -0.61 -3.99 16.73
C ASP A 69 -0.92 -2.54 16.30
N ASP A 70 -0.45 -1.55 17.08
CA ASP A 70 -0.60 -0.14 16.72
C ASP A 70 0.22 0.22 15.47
N GLY A 71 1.41 -0.36 15.31
CA GLY A 71 2.28 -0.19 14.15
C GLY A 71 1.67 -0.83 12.89
N GLU A 72 1.15 -2.05 12.98
CA GLU A 72 0.49 -2.72 11.85
C GLU A 72 -0.75 -1.94 11.38
N ARG A 73 -1.53 -1.48 12.32
CA ARG A 73 -2.71 -0.66 12.04
C ARG A 73 -2.36 0.67 11.38
N LEU A 74 -1.32 1.35 11.87
CA LEU A 74 -0.83 2.59 11.27
C LEU A 74 -0.28 2.36 9.88
N LEU A 75 0.52 1.30 9.67
CA LEU A 75 1.07 0.94 8.36
C LEU A 75 -0.02 0.72 7.33
N GLY A 76 -1.07 -0.04 7.68
CA GLY A 76 -2.20 -0.31 6.80
C GLY A 76 -2.95 0.94 6.34
N MET A 77 -2.96 2.00 7.16
CA MET A 77 -3.60 3.27 6.82
C MET A 77 -2.66 4.22 6.07
N ILE A 78 -1.39 4.30 6.47
CA ILE A 78 -0.45 5.31 5.95
C ILE A 78 0.23 4.86 4.67
N ALA A 79 0.59 3.59 4.50
CA ALA A 79 1.31 3.14 3.32
C ALA A 79 0.55 3.42 2.01
N PRO A 80 -0.76 3.14 1.88
CA PRO A 80 -1.52 3.51 0.68
C PRO A 80 -1.58 5.03 0.44
N ALA A 81 -1.61 5.83 1.50
CA ALA A 81 -1.63 7.29 1.38
C ALA A 81 -0.28 7.83 0.85
N LEU A 82 0.83 7.31 1.33
CA LEU A 82 2.17 7.63 0.82
C LEU A 82 2.33 7.24 -0.65
N ASP A 83 1.89 6.05 -1.02
CA ASP A 83 1.94 5.58 -2.40
C ASP A 83 1.12 6.53 -3.31
N THR A 84 -0.07 6.95 -2.87
CA THR A 84 -0.89 7.94 -3.60
C THR A 84 -0.17 9.29 -3.76
N MET A 85 0.54 9.75 -2.73
CA MET A 85 1.32 10.98 -2.81
C MET A 85 2.50 10.84 -3.77
N ALA A 86 3.20 9.71 -3.73
CA ALA A 86 4.30 9.41 -4.64
C ALA A 86 3.84 9.40 -6.10
N ASP A 87 2.72 8.73 -6.39
CA ASP A 87 2.11 8.68 -7.72
C ASP A 87 1.73 10.08 -8.24
N ALA A 88 1.18 10.93 -7.37
CA ALA A 88 0.83 12.31 -7.74
C ALA A 88 2.07 13.12 -8.13
N VAL A 89 3.16 12.98 -7.38
CA VAL A 89 4.44 13.64 -7.68
C VAL A 89 5.04 13.09 -8.98
N GLU A 90 5.02 11.77 -9.15
CA GLU A 90 5.55 11.12 -10.35
C GLU A 90 4.77 11.52 -11.60
N THR A 91 3.46 11.60 -11.56
CA THR A 91 2.59 12.10 -12.63
C THR A 91 3.01 13.51 -13.07
N MET A 92 3.28 14.39 -12.11
CA MET A 92 3.72 15.77 -12.40
C MET A 92 5.15 15.85 -12.94
N THR A 93 6.00 14.91 -12.55
CA THR A 93 7.42 14.91 -12.93
C THR A 93 7.67 14.24 -14.27
N SER A 94 6.99 13.14 -14.55
CA SER A 94 7.13 12.34 -15.78
C SER A 94 6.31 12.89 -16.94
N GLY A 95 5.28 13.69 -16.66
CA GLY A 95 4.29 14.14 -17.64
C GLY A 95 3.42 13.01 -18.20
N THR A 96 3.54 11.80 -17.65
CA THR A 96 2.73 10.63 -18.00
C THR A 96 1.67 10.45 -16.92
N GLU A 97 0.41 10.46 -17.34
CA GLU A 97 -0.71 10.18 -16.44
C GLU A 97 -0.65 8.69 -16.04
N LEU A 98 -0.23 8.42 -14.80
CA LEU A 98 -0.19 7.06 -14.26
C LEU A 98 -1.61 6.58 -13.98
N LEU A 99 -1.98 5.51 -14.64
CA LEU A 99 -3.25 4.82 -14.38
C LEU A 99 -3.05 3.79 -13.25
N ARG A 100 -3.48 4.12 -12.04
CA ARG A 100 -3.42 3.19 -10.92
C ARG A 100 -4.66 2.33 -10.86
N LEU A 101 -4.47 1.01 -10.79
CA LEU A 101 -5.53 0.02 -10.64
C LEU A 101 -5.26 -0.85 -9.41
N ARG A 102 -6.16 -0.80 -8.43
CA ARG A 102 -6.15 -1.68 -7.25
C ARG A 102 -7.06 -2.87 -7.51
N LEU A 103 -6.45 -4.02 -7.74
CA LEU A 103 -7.11 -5.24 -8.16
C LEU A 103 -7.18 -6.27 -7.04
N GLY A 104 -8.38 -6.60 -6.58
CA GLY A 104 -8.63 -7.77 -5.73
C GLY A 104 -8.67 -9.04 -6.58
N ILE A 105 -7.90 -10.07 -6.20
CA ILE A 105 -7.77 -11.29 -6.99
C ILE A 105 -7.51 -12.49 -6.12
N LEU A 106 -8.05 -13.65 -6.50
CA LEU A 106 -7.76 -14.91 -5.81
C LEU A 106 -6.27 -15.27 -5.91
N PRO A 107 -5.61 -15.69 -4.82
CA PRO A 107 -4.17 -15.99 -4.79
C PRO A 107 -3.73 -16.94 -5.90
N LEU A 108 -4.48 -18.01 -6.13
CA LEU A 108 -4.16 -19.00 -7.15
C LEU A 108 -4.24 -18.41 -8.57
N PHE A 109 -5.24 -17.58 -8.84
CA PHE A 109 -5.37 -16.91 -10.13
C PHE A 109 -4.25 -15.86 -10.32
N ALA A 110 -3.90 -15.14 -9.27
CA ALA A 110 -2.77 -14.21 -9.30
C ALA A 110 -1.48 -14.91 -9.71
N THR A 111 -1.12 -16.00 -9.04
CA THR A 111 0.14 -16.71 -9.30
C THR A 111 0.17 -17.45 -10.64
N GLN A 112 -0.94 -18.06 -11.06
CA GLN A 112 -0.97 -18.89 -12.27
C GLN A 112 -1.32 -18.13 -13.55
N ARG A 113 -2.06 -17.05 -13.45
CA ARG A 113 -2.57 -16.31 -14.62
C ARG A 113 -2.03 -14.89 -14.73
N LEU A 114 -1.96 -14.14 -13.64
CA LEU A 114 -1.55 -12.74 -13.68
C LEU A 114 -0.01 -12.61 -13.69
N MET A 115 0.67 -13.22 -12.74
CA MET A 115 2.12 -13.04 -12.57
C MET A 115 2.94 -13.43 -13.81
N PRO A 116 2.66 -14.54 -14.54
CA PRO A 116 3.40 -14.88 -15.75
C PRO A 116 3.29 -13.84 -16.87
N HIS A 117 2.21 -13.06 -16.89
CA HIS A 117 1.93 -12.06 -17.93
C HIS A 117 2.22 -10.62 -17.49
N MET A 118 2.74 -10.41 -16.28
CA MET A 118 3.04 -9.06 -15.76
C MET A 118 4.07 -8.32 -16.62
N GLY A 119 5.06 -9.04 -17.19
CA GLY A 119 6.05 -8.45 -18.08
C GLY A 119 5.44 -7.93 -19.38
N ASP A 120 4.50 -8.66 -19.95
CA ASP A 120 3.78 -8.27 -21.17
C ASP A 120 2.85 -7.09 -20.89
N LEU A 121 2.09 -7.17 -19.78
CA LEU A 121 1.20 -6.11 -19.34
C LEU A 121 1.95 -4.78 -19.14
N LYS A 122 3.10 -4.82 -18.47
CA LYS A 122 3.92 -3.63 -18.24
C LYS A 122 4.53 -3.05 -19.52
N ARG A 123 4.80 -3.91 -20.51
CA ARG A 123 5.32 -3.48 -21.81
C ARG A 123 4.22 -2.85 -22.68
N GLU A 124 3.01 -3.40 -22.64
CA GLU A 124 1.86 -2.90 -23.41
C GLU A 124 1.22 -1.66 -22.76
N HIS A 125 1.25 -1.58 -21.43
CA HIS A 125 0.67 -0.51 -20.63
C HIS A 125 1.69 0.02 -19.62
N PRO A 126 2.73 0.74 -20.06
CA PRO A 126 3.76 1.26 -19.18
C PRO A 126 3.21 2.29 -18.17
N GLU A 127 2.10 2.94 -18.50
CA GLU A 127 1.38 3.90 -17.64
C GLU A 127 0.59 3.20 -16.52
N LEU A 128 0.35 1.87 -16.62
CA LEU A 128 -0.46 1.14 -15.65
C LEU A 128 0.36 0.73 -14.43
N HIS A 129 0.00 1.28 -13.28
CA HIS A 129 0.45 0.81 -11.98
C HIS A 129 -0.60 -0.13 -11.38
N LEU A 130 -0.27 -1.41 -11.26
CA LEU A 130 -1.18 -2.43 -10.77
C LEU A 130 -0.83 -2.83 -9.34
N ASP A 131 -1.72 -2.50 -8.40
CA ASP A 131 -1.68 -2.99 -7.03
C ASP A 131 -2.53 -4.25 -6.90
N VAL A 132 -1.93 -5.35 -6.49
CA VAL A 132 -2.61 -6.65 -6.37
C VAL A 132 -2.89 -6.97 -4.91
N ASP A 133 -4.17 -7.11 -4.57
CA ASP A 133 -4.65 -7.51 -3.26
C ASP A 133 -5.23 -8.93 -3.33
N THR A 134 -4.67 -9.84 -2.55
CA THR A 134 -5.14 -11.24 -2.49
C THR A 134 -5.99 -11.53 -1.26
N GLY A 135 -6.42 -10.50 -0.56
CA GLY A 135 -7.27 -10.60 0.63
C GLY A 135 -8.67 -11.14 0.34
N ALA A 136 -9.32 -11.59 1.41
CA ALA A 136 -10.71 -12.05 1.33
C ALA A 136 -11.69 -10.90 1.05
N HIS A 137 -12.89 -11.26 0.56
CA HIS A 137 -14.01 -10.32 0.37
C HIS A 137 -13.76 -9.19 -0.64
N ALA A 138 -13.02 -9.46 -1.72
CA ALA A 138 -12.69 -8.47 -2.74
C ALA A 138 -13.92 -7.71 -3.29
N VAL A 139 -15.05 -8.40 -3.53
CA VAL A 139 -16.28 -7.77 -4.05
C VAL A 139 -16.84 -6.74 -3.07
N ALA A 140 -16.83 -7.04 -1.77
CA ALA A 140 -17.33 -6.10 -0.75
C ALA A 140 -16.46 -4.85 -0.58
N ARG A 141 -15.23 -4.87 -1.10
CA ARG A 141 -14.27 -3.76 -1.05
C ARG A 141 -14.22 -2.94 -2.34
N LEU A 142 -15.04 -3.26 -3.34
CA LEU A 142 -15.16 -2.45 -4.56
C LEU A 142 -15.70 -1.07 -4.22
N GLY A 143 -14.98 -0.04 -4.66
CA GLY A 143 -15.27 1.36 -4.32
C GLY A 143 -14.74 1.80 -2.95
N ASP A 144 -14.32 0.84 -2.09
CA ASP A 144 -13.71 1.10 -0.78
C ASP A 144 -12.36 0.38 -0.70
N GLY A 145 -11.38 0.88 -1.43
CA GLY A 145 -10.01 0.37 -1.44
C GLY A 145 -9.68 -0.56 -2.62
N LEU A 146 -10.63 -1.02 -3.42
CA LEU A 146 -10.41 -1.74 -4.66
C LEU A 146 -11.17 -1.09 -5.83
N ASP A 147 -10.54 -1.06 -6.99
CA ASP A 147 -11.13 -0.52 -8.20
C ASP A 147 -11.75 -1.63 -9.06
N ALA A 148 -11.19 -2.84 -9.00
CA ALA A 148 -11.69 -4.02 -9.67
C ALA A 148 -11.44 -5.28 -8.83
N ALA A 149 -12.20 -6.35 -9.14
CA ALA A 149 -11.99 -7.65 -8.50
C ALA A 149 -12.15 -8.79 -9.50
N ILE A 150 -11.26 -9.79 -9.43
CA ILE A 150 -11.39 -11.06 -10.14
C ILE A 150 -11.79 -12.13 -9.13
N VAL A 151 -12.99 -12.64 -9.25
CA VAL A 151 -13.59 -13.59 -8.31
C VAL A 151 -14.22 -14.78 -9.02
N VAL A 152 -14.44 -15.86 -8.28
CA VAL A 152 -15.30 -16.95 -8.71
C VAL A 152 -16.66 -16.75 -8.06
N ALA A 153 -17.66 -16.49 -8.89
CA ALA A 153 -19.03 -16.29 -8.43
C ALA A 153 -20.03 -17.01 -9.36
N ARG A 154 -21.17 -17.44 -8.83
CA ARG A 154 -22.30 -17.94 -9.62
C ARG A 154 -23.19 -16.80 -10.07
N ASP A 155 -23.46 -15.90 -9.16
CA ASP A 155 -24.27 -14.70 -9.37
C ASP A 155 -23.49 -13.48 -8.91
N ILE A 156 -23.67 -12.36 -9.59
CA ILE A 156 -23.05 -11.08 -9.28
C ILE A 156 -24.16 -10.05 -9.10
N ASP A 157 -24.00 -9.18 -8.13
CA ASP A 157 -24.92 -8.08 -7.88
C ASP A 157 -25.16 -7.29 -9.18
N PRO A 158 -26.42 -7.13 -9.63
CA PRO A 158 -26.75 -6.47 -10.90
C PRO A 158 -26.36 -5.00 -10.93
N THR A 159 -26.02 -4.38 -9.80
CA THR A 159 -25.50 -3.01 -9.73
C THR A 159 -24.04 -2.91 -10.14
N LEU A 160 -23.32 -4.04 -10.20
CA LEU A 160 -21.92 -4.09 -10.58
C LEU A 160 -21.76 -4.42 -12.06
N TYR A 161 -20.81 -3.73 -12.72
CA TYR A 161 -20.38 -4.15 -14.04
C TYR A 161 -19.52 -5.40 -13.92
N ALA A 162 -19.90 -6.48 -14.59
CA ALA A 162 -19.17 -7.74 -14.55
C ALA A 162 -18.97 -8.33 -15.94
N LYS A 163 -17.77 -8.82 -16.19
CA LYS A 163 -17.41 -9.55 -17.42
C LYS A 163 -16.83 -10.92 -17.04
N ARG A 164 -17.38 -11.96 -17.66
CA ARG A 164 -16.85 -13.30 -17.47
C ARG A 164 -15.53 -13.47 -18.23
N LEU A 165 -14.47 -13.81 -17.51
CA LEU A 165 -13.13 -14.05 -18.06
C LEU A 165 -12.94 -15.50 -18.50
N ASP A 166 -13.46 -16.48 -17.72
CA ASP A 166 -13.31 -17.90 -17.99
C ASP A 166 -14.48 -18.72 -17.40
N ARG A 167 -14.61 -19.97 -17.81
CA ARG A 167 -15.51 -20.94 -17.19
C ARG A 167 -14.70 -21.85 -16.30
N ASN A 168 -14.88 -21.73 -14.97
CA ASN A 168 -14.35 -22.72 -14.07
C ASN A 168 -15.15 -24.01 -14.21
N ARG A 169 -14.49 -25.06 -14.69
CA ARG A 169 -15.05 -26.42 -14.67
C ARG A 169 -14.58 -27.07 -13.38
N VAL A 170 -15.43 -27.11 -12.38
CA VAL A 170 -15.24 -27.93 -11.18
C VAL A 170 -15.67 -29.34 -11.51
#